data_96d5e83bd7b3b2716864e56265d3ee24
#
_entry.id   96d5e83bd7b3b2716864e56265d3ee24
#
_cell.length_a   1.000
_cell.length_b   1.000
_cell.length_c   1.000
_cell.angle_alpha   90.00
_cell.angle_beta   90.00
_cell.angle_gamma   90.00
#
_symmetry.space_group_name_H-M   'P 1'
#
loop_
_entity.id
_entity.type
_entity.pdbx_description
1 polymer ?
#
loop_
_entity_poly.entity_id
_entity_poly.type
_entity_poly.pdbx_seq_one_letter_code
_entity_poly.pdbx_strand_id
1 'polypeptide(L)'
;MRYINELREGDNVSEVYLCKVKNIAKTKAGKTYYSMILQDKTGVIDTKIWDLNNGIENFEQMDYIRVEGNVTSFQGSPQLNVRRLRKAREGEFAMEDYIPCSSKSIDGMFKELSSYVNHVQNIYLRQLLVAFFGDKEFVAKFKAHSAAKRVHHGFMGGLLEHTLSVTKLCDFYCTQYPVLNKDLLITSAICHDIGKIDELSDFPENDYTDVGQLVGHIVMGTMMIDEKIRNINGFPAKLANELKHCILAHHGELEYGSPKKPALIEALALNFADNTDAKMETFIEALAEESRQSGEWKGYNKLFESNIRATSHLGEKD
;
A
#
# COMPACT_ATOMS: atom_id res chain seq x y z
N MET A 1 -19.81 -13.56 4.22
CA MET A 1 -19.07 -13.87 3.00
C MET A 1 -18.25 -15.13 3.24
N ARG A 2 -18.13 -16.01 2.25
CA ARG A 2 -17.25 -17.17 2.28
C ARG A 2 -15.97 -16.82 1.50
N TYR A 3 -14.82 -16.90 2.16
CA TYR A 3 -13.55 -16.50 1.57
C TYR A 3 -12.94 -17.57 0.66
N ILE A 4 -12.08 -17.13 -0.27
CA ILE A 4 -11.45 -18.00 -1.28
C ILE A 4 -10.62 -19.12 -0.64
N ASN A 5 -9.89 -18.84 0.44
CA ASN A 5 -9.09 -19.86 1.14
C ASN A 5 -9.94 -20.96 1.83
N GLU A 6 -11.24 -20.73 2.01
CA GLU A 6 -12.20 -21.69 2.60
C GLU A 6 -12.83 -22.59 1.54
N LEU A 7 -12.69 -22.26 0.25
CA LEU A 7 -13.33 -22.99 -0.84
C LEU A 7 -12.66 -24.33 -1.09
N ARG A 8 -13.49 -25.35 -1.29
CA ARG A 8 -13.06 -26.73 -1.60
C ARG A 8 -13.79 -27.24 -2.84
N GLU A 9 -13.20 -28.25 -3.50
CA GLU A 9 -13.83 -28.93 -4.63
C GLU A 9 -15.22 -29.47 -4.25
N GLY A 10 -16.21 -29.24 -5.12
CA GLY A 10 -17.62 -29.58 -4.92
C GLY A 10 -18.46 -28.51 -4.25
N ASP A 11 -17.85 -27.43 -3.74
CA ASP A 11 -18.60 -26.34 -3.12
C ASP A 11 -19.45 -25.56 -4.12
N ASN A 12 -20.67 -25.20 -3.70
CA ASN A 12 -21.48 -24.21 -4.38
C ASN A 12 -21.19 -22.83 -3.78
N VAL A 13 -20.98 -21.85 -4.64
CA VAL A 13 -20.64 -20.47 -4.31
C VAL A 13 -21.75 -19.54 -4.76
N SER A 14 -22.17 -18.62 -3.89
CA SER A 14 -23.06 -17.48 -4.18
C SER A 14 -22.58 -16.28 -3.40
N GLU A 15 -21.48 -15.67 -3.85
CA GLU A 15 -20.74 -14.63 -3.13
C GLU A 15 -20.35 -13.47 -4.04
N VAL A 16 -19.90 -12.37 -3.44
CA VAL A 16 -19.27 -11.27 -4.16
C VAL A 16 -17.76 -11.46 -4.14
N TYR A 17 -17.11 -11.25 -5.27
CA TYR A 17 -15.65 -11.19 -5.40
C TYR A 17 -15.22 -10.02 -6.28
N LEU A 18 -13.97 -9.59 -6.15
CA LEU A 18 -13.35 -8.63 -7.04
C LEU A 18 -12.87 -9.34 -8.32
N CYS A 19 -13.29 -8.87 -9.49
CA CYS A 19 -12.78 -9.36 -10.78
C CYS A 19 -11.41 -8.75 -11.08
N LYS A 20 -10.34 -9.36 -10.58
CA LYS A 20 -8.98 -8.84 -10.77
C LYS A 20 -8.50 -8.87 -12.22
N VAL A 21 -8.84 -9.93 -12.95
CA VAL A 21 -8.47 -10.13 -14.36
C VAL A 21 -9.66 -10.67 -15.12
N LYS A 22 -9.91 -10.13 -16.31
CA LYS A 22 -10.92 -10.60 -17.26
C LYS A 22 -10.28 -10.79 -18.64
N ASN A 23 -10.25 -12.01 -19.15
CA ASN A 23 -9.80 -12.33 -20.49
C ASN A 23 -10.91 -13.03 -21.29
N ILE A 24 -11.02 -12.68 -22.54
CA ILE A 24 -11.89 -13.36 -23.51
C ILE A 24 -11.05 -14.40 -24.23
N ALA A 25 -11.46 -15.67 -24.17
CA ALA A 25 -10.76 -16.78 -24.79
C ALA A 25 -11.70 -17.63 -25.64
N LYS A 26 -11.14 -18.49 -26.50
CA LYS A 26 -11.89 -19.44 -27.32
C LYS A 26 -11.48 -20.86 -27.01
N THR A 27 -12.44 -21.76 -26.93
CA THR A 27 -12.20 -23.21 -26.84
C THR A 27 -11.65 -23.74 -28.19
N LYS A 28 -11.11 -24.95 -28.18
CA LYS A 28 -10.69 -25.63 -29.43
C LYS A 28 -11.83 -25.77 -30.48
N ALA A 29 -13.07 -25.77 -30.00
CA ALA A 29 -14.26 -25.80 -30.85
C ALA A 29 -14.76 -24.40 -31.27
N GLY A 30 -14.00 -23.33 -30.98
CA GLY A 30 -14.33 -21.96 -31.37
C GLY A 30 -15.34 -21.24 -30.48
N LYS A 31 -15.88 -21.88 -29.41
CA LYS A 31 -16.83 -21.25 -28.49
C LYS A 31 -16.08 -20.24 -27.59
N THR A 32 -16.59 -19.02 -27.50
CA THR A 32 -16.07 -17.97 -26.64
C THR A 32 -16.44 -18.25 -25.19
N TYR A 33 -15.48 -18.00 -24.27
CA TYR A 33 -15.67 -18.09 -22.83
C TYR A 33 -14.87 -17.00 -22.13
N TYR A 34 -15.21 -16.67 -20.87
CA TYR A 34 -14.40 -15.80 -20.02
C TYR A 34 -13.47 -16.60 -19.14
N SER A 35 -12.19 -16.22 -19.16
CA SER A 35 -11.15 -16.68 -18.25
C SER A 35 -10.81 -15.51 -17.29
N MET A 36 -11.07 -15.70 -16.01
CA MET A 36 -10.97 -14.63 -15.02
C MET A 36 -10.12 -15.08 -13.83
N ILE A 37 -9.61 -14.10 -13.11
CA ILE A 37 -9.09 -14.27 -11.75
C ILE A 37 -9.97 -13.45 -10.83
N LEU A 38 -10.62 -14.10 -9.88
CA LEU A 38 -11.35 -13.44 -8.81
C LEU A 38 -10.49 -13.35 -7.56
N GLN A 39 -10.68 -12.30 -6.79
CA GLN A 39 -9.89 -11.98 -5.60
C GLN A 39 -10.80 -11.66 -4.41
N ASP A 40 -10.35 -12.06 -3.23
CA ASP A 40 -10.72 -11.50 -1.94
C ASP A 40 -9.44 -11.27 -1.10
N LYS A 41 -9.57 -10.82 0.15
CA LYS A 41 -8.44 -10.55 1.04
C LYS A 41 -7.60 -11.78 1.39
N THR A 42 -8.13 -12.99 1.14
CA THR A 42 -7.46 -14.26 1.50
C THR A 42 -6.71 -14.88 0.33
N GLY A 43 -6.95 -14.39 -0.89
CA GLY A 43 -6.26 -14.90 -2.07
C GLY A 43 -7.00 -14.68 -3.38
N VAL A 44 -6.63 -15.49 -4.36
CA VAL A 44 -7.20 -15.47 -5.72
C VAL A 44 -7.66 -16.86 -6.14
N ILE A 45 -8.67 -16.92 -7.03
CA ILE A 45 -9.15 -18.16 -7.62
C ILE A 45 -9.31 -18.03 -9.13
N ASP A 46 -8.76 -19.02 -9.88
CA ASP A 46 -9.01 -19.13 -11.30
C ASP A 46 -10.51 -19.42 -11.55
N THR A 47 -11.09 -18.69 -12.48
CA THR A 47 -12.53 -18.70 -12.69
C THR A 47 -12.86 -18.76 -14.18
N LYS A 48 -13.83 -19.59 -14.53
CA LYS A 48 -14.29 -19.74 -15.92
C LYS A 48 -15.80 -19.53 -16.03
N ILE A 49 -16.20 -18.88 -17.12
CA ILE A 49 -17.59 -18.79 -17.58
C ILE A 49 -17.64 -19.42 -18.97
N TRP A 50 -18.05 -20.68 -19.02
CA TRP A 50 -18.07 -21.46 -20.26
C TRP A 50 -19.26 -21.15 -21.17
N ASP A 51 -20.33 -20.57 -20.62
CA ASP A 51 -21.54 -20.25 -21.34
C ASP A 51 -21.96 -18.80 -21.05
N LEU A 52 -21.85 -17.96 -22.08
CA LEU A 52 -22.18 -16.53 -22.02
C LEU A 52 -23.66 -16.33 -22.34
N ASN A 53 -24.53 -16.89 -21.52
CA ASN A 53 -25.98 -16.81 -21.65
C ASN A 53 -26.56 -15.55 -20.95
N ASN A 54 -27.89 -15.41 -20.93
CA ASN A 54 -28.59 -14.29 -20.30
C ASN A 54 -28.42 -14.19 -18.78
N GLY A 55 -27.78 -15.18 -18.13
CA GLY A 55 -27.42 -15.14 -16.70
C GLY A 55 -26.10 -14.43 -16.41
N ILE A 56 -25.41 -13.92 -17.44
CA ILE A 56 -24.14 -13.19 -17.31
C ILE A 56 -24.37 -11.75 -17.74
N GLU A 57 -24.43 -10.85 -16.75
CA GLU A 57 -24.48 -9.41 -16.99
C GLU A 57 -23.13 -8.87 -17.47
N ASN A 58 -23.12 -7.68 -18.07
CA ASN A 58 -21.89 -7.02 -18.47
C ASN A 58 -21.12 -6.50 -17.25
N PHE A 59 -19.83 -6.76 -17.23
CA PHE A 59 -18.91 -6.31 -16.16
C PHE A 59 -17.53 -6.07 -16.78
N GLU A 60 -16.70 -5.35 -16.05
CA GLU A 60 -15.32 -5.08 -16.44
C GLU A 60 -14.32 -5.61 -15.40
N GLN A 61 -13.05 -5.58 -15.76
CA GLN A 61 -11.96 -5.79 -14.81
C GLN A 61 -12.05 -4.75 -13.70
N MET A 62 -11.72 -5.13 -12.47
CA MET A 62 -11.85 -4.35 -11.24
C MET A 62 -13.28 -4.07 -10.76
N ASP A 63 -14.31 -4.62 -11.42
CA ASP A 63 -15.67 -4.62 -10.86
C ASP A 63 -15.81 -5.63 -9.69
N TYR A 64 -16.59 -5.25 -8.68
CA TYR A 64 -17.11 -6.20 -7.69
C TYR A 64 -18.31 -6.92 -8.30
N ILE A 65 -18.22 -8.24 -8.37
CA ILE A 65 -19.21 -9.07 -9.06
C ILE A 65 -19.77 -10.14 -8.13
N ARG A 66 -21.10 -10.27 -8.11
CA ARG A 66 -21.77 -11.39 -7.48
C ARG A 66 -21.82 -12.56 -8.43
N VAL A 67 -21.25 -13.67 -8.02
CA VAL A 67 -21.17 -14.89 -8.84
C VAL A 67 -21.92 -16.05 -8.19
N GLU A 68 -22.56 -16.87 -9.01
CA GLU A 68 -23.12 -18.15 -8.62
C GLU A 68 -22.46 -19.25 -9.46
N GLY A 69 -21.90 -20.26 -8.80
CA GLY A 69 -21.17 -21.31 -9.49
C GLY A 69 -20.78 -22.47 -8.57
N ASN A 70 -19.90 -23.31 -9.07
CA ASN A 70 -19.36 -24.44 -8.29
C ASN A 70 -17.84 -24.52 -8.44
N VAL A 71 -17.18 -24.92 -7.37
CA VAL A 71 -15.73 -25.16 -7.36
C VAL A 71 -15.44 -26.55 -7.91
N THR A 72 -14.49 -26.63 -8.82
CA THR A 72 -13.94 -27.88 -9.39
C THR A 72 -12.43 -27.90 -9.22
N SER A 73 -11.78 -29.01 -9.47
CA SER A 73 -10.33 -29.11 -9.54
C SER A 73 -9.86 -29.12 -10.98
N PHE A 74 -8.87 -28.28 -11.30
CA PHE A 74 -8.18 -28.29 -12.57
C PHE A 74 -6.66 -28.34 -12.36
N GLN A 75 -6.02 -29.40 -12.84
CA GLN A 75 -4.58 -29.65 -12.63
C GLN A 75 -4.15 -29.59 -11.16
N GLY A 76 -5.00 -30.06 -10.25
CA GLY A 76 -4.74 -30.07 -8.81
C GLY A 76 -4.99 -28.74 -8.08
N SER A 77 -5.46 -27.70 -8.80
CA SER A 77 -5.80 -26.41 -8.21
C SER A 77 -7.32 -26.15 -8.26
N PRO A 78 -7.90 -25.47 -7.25
CA PRO A 78 -9.31 -25.12 -7.26
C PRO A 78 -9.61 -24.12 -8.39
N GLN A 79 -10.72 -24.33 -9.08
CA GLN A 79 -11.23 -23.48 -10.15
C GLN A 79 -12.74 -23.28 -9.99
N LEU A 80 -13.19 -22.02 -10.04
CA LEU A 80 -14.60 -21.68 -9.93
C LEU A 80 -15.25 -21.65 -11.33
N ASN A 81 -16.27 -22.47 -11.54
CA ASN A 81 -17.09 -22.45 -12.74
C ASN A 81 -18.38 -21.67 -12.48
N VAL A 82 -18.47 -20.48 -13.06
CA VAL A 82 -19.59 -19.56 -12.86
C VAL A 82 -20.69 -19.81 -13.89
N ARG A 83 -21.93 -19.81 -13.40
CA ARG A 83 -23.17 -19.98 -14.22
C ARG A 83 -24.00 -18.72 -14.29
N ARG A 84 -23.96 -17.87 -13.22
CA ARG A 84 -24.62 -16.57 -13.17
C ARG A 84 -23.66 -15.54 -12.61
N LEU A 85 -23.74 -14.33 -13.15
CA LEU A 85 -22.92 -13.22 -12.74
C LEU A 85 -23.68 -11.92 -12.92
N ARG A 86 -23.61 -11.04 -11.94
CA ARG A 86 -24.04 -9.64 -12.01
C ARG A 86 -23.06 -8.73 -11.30
N LYS A 87 -23.09 -7.45 -11.60
CA LYS A 87 -22.38 -6.47 -10.77
C LYS A 87 -22.96 -6.44 -9.35
N ALA A 88 -22.08 -6.31 -8.36
CA ALA A 88 -22.50 -6.09 -6.98
C ALA A 88 -23.07 -4.68 -6.83
N ARG A 89 -24.07 -4.53 -5.97
CA ARG A 89 -24.68 -3.24 -5.65
C ARG A 89 -23.97 -2.60 -4.48
N GLU A 90 -24.09 -1.29 -4.37
CA GLU A 90 -23.61 -0.56 -3.22
C GLU A 90 -24.22 -1.14 -1.92
N GLY A 91 -23.39 -1.37 -0.92
CA GLY A 91 -23.78 -2.01 0.35
C GLY A 91 -23.78 -3.55 0.35
N GLU A 92 -23.54 -4.23 -0.78
CA GLU A 92 -23.41 -5.69 -0.82
C GLU A 92 -22.00 -6.19 -0.50
N PHE A 93 -21.02 -5.29 -0.40
CA PHE A 93 -19.63 -5.61 -0.12
C PHE A 93 -18.95 -4.49 0.68
N ALA A 94 -17.90 -4.85 1.41
CA ALA A 94 -16.99 -3.93 2.05
C ALA A 94 -15.60 -4.11 1.43
N MET A 95 -14.91 -3.02 1.09
CA MET A 95 -13.64 -3.07 0.33
C MET A 95 -12.57 -3.87 1.07
N GLU A 96 -12.53 -3.78 2.40
CA GLU A 96 -11.63 -4.51 3.29
C GLU A 96 -11.75 -6.05 3.21
N ASP A 97 -12.79 -6.57 2.59
CA ASP A 97 -12.94 -8.01 2.34
C ASP A 97 -12.27 -8.49 1.04
N TYR A 98 -11.82 -7.58 0.20
CA TYR A 98 -11.26 -7.90 -1.14
C TYR A 98 -9.85 -7.39 -1.35
N ILE A 99 -9.40 -6.46 -0.53
CA ILE A 99 -8.12 -5.77 -0.65
C ILE A 99 -7.34 -6.00 0.65
N PRO A 100 -6.03 -6.26 0.58
CA PRO A 100 -5.21 -6.27 1.78
C PRO A 100 -5.34 -4.94 2.53
N CYS A 101 -5.54 -5.00 3.84
CA CYS A 101 -5.66 -3.83 4.70
C CYS A 101 -4.65 -3.93 5.84
N SER A 102 -4.23 -2.77 6.39
CA SER A 102 -3.47 -2.75 7.62
C SER A 102 -4.19 -3.52 8.73
N SER A 103 -3.46 -4.31 9.47
CA SER A 103 -3.97 -4.99 10.68
C SER A 103 -4.18 -4.02 11.85
N LYS A 104 -3.64 -2.79 11.74
CA LYS A 104 -3.73 -1.74 12.76
C LYS A 104 -4.96 -0.85 12.50
N SER A 105 -5.50 -0.26 13.56
CA SER A 105 -6.62 0.68 13.44
C SER A 105 -6.20 1.94 12.69
N ILE A 106 -6.76 2.17 11.50
CA ILE A 106 -6.48 3.36 10.67
C ILE A 106 -6.78 4.65 11.46
N ASP A 107 -7.92 4.72 12.16
CA ASP A 107 -8.27 5.88 12.98
C ASP A 107 -7.32 6.06 14.18
N GLY A 108 -6.87 4.96 14.77
CA GLY A 108 -5.87 4.97 15.83
C GLY A 108 -4.53 5.55 15.35
N MET A 109 -4.04 5.06 14.20
CA MET A 109 -2.80 5.55 13.58
C MET A 109 -2.90 7.02 13.18
N PHE A 110 -4.02 7.43 12.59
CA PHE A 110 -4.24 8.83 12.20
C PHE A 110 -4.31 9.77 13.41
N LYS A 111 -4.94 9.35 14.50
CA LYS A 111 -4.95 10.10 15.77
C LYS A 111 -3.54 10.27 16.32
N GLU A 112 -2.72 9.24 16.26
CA GLU A 112 -1.32 9.31 16.71
C GLU A 112 -0.49 10.24 15.82
N LEU A 113 -0.61 10.13 14.47
CA LEU A 113 0.05 11.05 13.54
C LEU A 113 -0.37 12.51 13.77
N SER A 114 -1.68 12.75 14.00
CA SER A 114 -2.21 14.07 14.32
C SER A 114 -1.62 14.66 15.62
N SER A 115 -1.24 13.80 16.57
CA SER A 115 -0.53 14.24 17.76
C SER A 115 0.85 14.83 17.42
N TYR A 116 1.61 14.19 16.50
CA TYR A 116 2.88 14.75 16.02
C TYR A 116 2.68 16.10 15.32
N VAL A 117 1.68 16.21 14.45
CA VAL A 117 1.33 17.49 13.80
C VAL A 117 1.12 18.61 14.82
N ASN A 118 0.37 18.33 15.89
CA ASN A 118 0.05 19.31 16.93
C ASN A 118 1.27 19.68 17.80
N HIS A 119 2.29 18.85 17.88
CA HIS A 119 3.50 19.09 18.67
C HIS A 119 4.58 19.88 17.92
N VAL A 120 4.47 20.09 16.61
CA VAL A 120 5.39 20.95 15.86
C VAL A 120 5.26 22.40 16.36
N GLN A 121 6.39 22.97 16.84
CA GLN A 121 6.42 24.31 17.45
C GLN A 121 6.58 25.42 16.41
N ASN A 122 7.33 25.16 15.32
CA ASN A 122 7.50 26.13 14.24
C ASN A 122 6.15 26.43 13.58
N ILE A 123 5.73 27.68 13.66
CA ILE A 123 4.41 28.12 13.20
C ILE A 123 4.18 27.87 11.71
N TYR A 124 5.19 28.04 10.87
CA TYR A 124 5.07 27.86 9.41
C TYR A 124 4.96 26.39 9.04
N LEU A 125 5.78 25.53 9.64
CA LEU A 125 5.72 24.07 9.42
C LEU A 125 4.39 23.50 9.93
N ARG A 126 3.92 23.96 11.09
CA ARG A 126 2.60 23.55 11.60
C ARG A 126 1.46 24.01 10.69
N GLN A 127 1.49 25.25 10.18
CA GLN A 127 0.49 25.73 9.22
C GLN A 127 0.48 24.90 7.94
N LEU A 128 1.65 24.49 7.45
CA LEU A 128 1.76 23.61 6.30
C LEU A 128 1.10 22.25 6.58
N LEU A 129 1.42 21.61 7.70
CA LEU A 129 0.81 20.33 8.09
C LEU A 129 -0.71 20.46 8.27
N VAL A 130 -1.19 21.54 8.87
CA VAL A 130 -2.63 21.82 8.99
C VAL A 130 -3.28 22.04 7.63
N ALA A 131 -2.59 22.64 6.65
CA ALA A 131 -3.10 22.82 5.30
C ALA A 131 -3.29 21.49 4.54
N PHE A 132 -2.53 20.43 4.88
CA PHE A 132 -2.75 19.08 4.37
C PHE A 132 -3.77 18.30 5.20
N PHE A 133 -3.51 18.14 6.49
CA PHE A 133 -4.27 17.25 7.38
C PHE A 133 -5.56 17.86 7.94
N GLY A 134 -5.83 19.14 7.66
CA GLY A 134 -7.13 19.77 7.86
C GLY A 134 -8.08 19.63 6.66
N ASP A 135 -7.56 19.24 5.49
CA ASP A 135 -8.34 18.98 4.29
C ASP A 135 -8.93 17.55 4.36
N LYS A 136 -10.27 17.48 4.42
CA LYS A 136 -10.98 16.19 4.59
C LYS A 136 -10.79 15.25 3.40
N GLU A 137 -10.71 15.77 2.18
CA GLU A 137 -10.52 14.95 0.98
C GLU A 137 -9.11 14.37 0.94
N PHE A 138 -8.09 15.20 1.20
CA PHE A 138 -6.71 14.75 1.33
C PHE A 138 -6.57 13.67 2.41
N VAL A 139 -7.14 13.90 3.60
CA VAL A 139 -7.08 12.96 4.72
C VAL A 139 -7.76 11.63 4.38
N ALA A 140 -8.90 11.67 3.68
CA ALA A 140 -9.59 10.44 3.27
C ALA A 140 -8.72 9.60 2.33
N LYS A 141 -8.11 10.22 1.31
CA LYS A 141 -7.18 9.56 0.39
C LYS A 141 -5.95 9.06 1.13
N PHE A 142 -5.29 9.89 1.93
CA PHE A 142 -4.08 9.53 2.69
C PHE A 142 -4.29 8.32 3.60
N LYS A 143 -5.45 8.23 4.26
CA LYS A 143 -5.82 7.12 5.15
C LYS A 143 -6.11 5.82 4.40
N ALA A 144 -6.61 5.90 3.17
CA ALA A 144 -6.97 4.74 2.36
C ALA A 144 -5.82 4.25 1.47
N HIS A 145 -4.82 5.09 1.22
CA HIS A 145 -3.79 4.83 0.21
C HIS A 145 -2.75 3.81 0.66
N SER A 146 -2.16 3.10 -0.32
CA SER A 146 -0.97 2.25 -0.12
C SER A 146 0.31 3.07 -0.16
N ALA A 147 1.38 2.56 0.44
CA ALA A 147 2.72 3.12 0.27
C ALA A 147 3.48 2.53 -0.93
N ALA A 148 3.00 1.42 -1.52
CA ALA A 148 3.65 0.77 -2.65
C ALA A 148 2.65 -0.05 -3.47
N LYS A 149 3.00 -0.37 -4.72
CA LYS A 149 2.19 -1.21 -5.59
C LYS A 149 2.11 -2.69 -5.13
N ARG A 150 3.20 -3.28 -4.63
CA ARG A 150 3.31 -4.74 -4.37
C ARG A 150 4.15 -5.15 -3.18
N VAL A 151 5.03 -4.30 -2.70
CA VAL A 151 5.97 -4.59 -1.59
C VAL A 151 5.58 -3.78 -0.37
N HIS A 152 6.20 -4.01 0.76
CA HIS A 152 5.97 -3.39 2.05
C HIS A 152 4.93 -2.24 2.05
N HIS A 153 3.91 -2.33 2.88
CA HIS A 153 2.78 -1.37 2.94
C HIS A 153 1.95 -1.25 1.64
N GLY A 154 1.95 -2.28 0.75
CA GLY A 154 1.15 -2.35 -0.46
C GLY A 154 -0.34 -2.68 -0.21
N PHE A 155 -0.91 -2.18 0.88
CA PHE A 155 -2.27 -2.44 1.35
C PHE A 155 -2.98 -1.13 1.74
N MET A 156 -4.31 -1.19 1.89
CA MET A 156 -5.10 -0.03 2.33
C MET A 156 -4.66 0.43 3.72
N GLY A 157 -4.35 1.72 3.85
CA GLY A 157 -3.79 2.31 5.05
C GLY A 157 -2.26 2.19 5.15
N GLY A 158 -1.61 1.58 4.16
CA GLY A 158 -0.16 1.38 4.15
C GLY A 158 0.63 2.68 4.15
N LEU A 159 0.18 3.70 3.42
CA LEU A 159 0.83 5.02 3.41
C LEU A 159 0.80 5.69 4.79
N LEU A 160 -0.33 5.64 5.47
CA LEU A 160 -0.45 6.15 6.84
C LEU A 160 0.41 5.37 7.82
N GLU A 161 0.41 4.03 7.72
CA GLU A 161 1.20 3.16 8.59
C GLU A 161 2.70 3.41 8.45
N HIS A 162 3.20 3.44 7.22
CA HIS A 162 4.58 3.78 6.89
C HIS A 162 4.97 5.17 7.38
N THR A 163 4.18 6.19 7.03
CA THR A 163 4.44 7.58 7.46
C THR A 163 4.52 7.69 8.98
N LEU A 164 3.62 7.03 9.71
CA LEU A 164 3.65 7.05 11.18
C LEU A 164 4.89 6.34 11.73
N SER A 165 5.28 5.22 11.16
CA SER A 165 6.47 4.46 11.57
C SER A 165 7.75 5.28 11.36
N VAL A 166 7.92 5.86 10.17
CA VAL A 166 9.04 6.76 9.85
C VAL A 166 9.08 7.98 10.79
N THR A 167 7.91 8.56 11.11
CA THR A 167 7.80 9.69 12.03
C THR A 167 8.27 9.31 13.44
N LYS A 168 7.91 8.12 13.94
CA LYS A 168 8.37 7.59 15.25
C LYS A 168 9.88 7.37 15.28
N LEU A 169 10.46 6.82 14.21
CA LEU A 169 11.91 6.66 14.10
C LEU A 169 12.62 8.01 14.10
N CYS A 170 12.09 9.00 13.37
CA CYS A 170 12.63 10.37 13.37
C CYS A 170 12.53 11.04 14.74
N ASP A 171 11.44 10.84 15.49
CA ASP A 171 11.28 11.34 16.84
C ASP A 171 12.31 10.71 17.80
N PHE A 172 12.52 9.39 17.68
CA PHE A 172 13.59 8.71 18.41
C PHE A 172 14.97 9.27 18.05
N TYR A 173 15.28 9.52 16.78
CA TYR A 173 16.55 10.14 16.39
C TYR A 173 16.74 11.52 16.98
N CYS A 174 15.71 12.35 17.09
CA CYS A 174 15.79 13.65 17.76
C CYS A 174 16.17 13.52 19.24
N THR A 175 15.77 12.42 19.89
CA THR A 175 16.16 12.12 21.27
C THR A 175 17.64 11.74 21.38
N GLN A 176 18.15 10.97 20.40
CA GLN A 176 19.55 10.52 20.39
C GLN A 176 20.52 11.59 19.89
N TYR A 177 20.08 12.45 18.97
CA TYR A 177 20.89 13.46 18.29
C TYR A 177 20.29 14.86 18.46
N PRO A 178 20.58 15.57 19.58
CA PRO A 178 19.99 16.89 19.89
C PRO A 178 20.35 18.00 18.90
N VAL A 179 21.29 17.75 17.98
CA VAL A 179 21.66 18.68 16.89
C VAL A 179 20.58 18.75 15.80
N LEU A 180 19.69 17.76 15.70
CA LEU A 180 18.61 17.70 14.72
C LEU A 180 17.55 18.78 15.01
N ASN A 181 17.13 19.48 13.97
CA ASN A 181 15.96 20.34 14.03
C ASN A 181 14.70 19.46 14.03
N LYS A 182 14.16 19.20 15.22
CA LYS A 182 13.02 18.31 15.43
C LYS A 182 11.82 18.69 14.59
N ASP A 183 11.46 19.97 14.53
CA ASP A 183 10.28 20.43 13.79
C ASP A 183 10.44 20.20 12.27
N LEU A 184 11.63 20.45 11.73
CA LEU A 184 11.93 20.19 10.32
C LEU A 184 11.90 18.70 10.02
N LEU A 185 12.55 17.86 10.85
CA LEU A 185 12.63 16.42 10.61
C LEU A 185 11.26 15.74 10.74
N ILE A 186 10.46 16.06 11.77
CA ILE A 186 9.10 15.50 11.92
C ILE A 186 8.19 15.95 10.78
N THR A 187 8.25 17.24 10.40
CA THR A 187 7.46 17.71 9.24
C THR A 187 7.88 17.00 7.96
N SER A 188 9.17 16.81 7.75
CA SER A 188 9.70 16.09 6.59
C SER A 188 9.25 14.62 6.61
N ALA A 189 9.29 13.94 7.74
CA ALA A 189 8.82 12.56 7.89
C ALA A 189 7.32 12.42 7.59
N ILE A 190 6.49 13.36 8.04
CA ILE A 190 5.04 13.33 7.76
C ILE A 190 4.75 13.60 6.26
N CYS A 191 5.59 14.38 5.59
CA CYS A 191 5.36 14.82 4.21
C CYS A 191 6.17 14.05 3.14
N HIS A 192 7.11 13.16 3.51
CA HIS A 192 8.06 12.62 2.52
C HIS A 192 7.38 11.88 1.37
N ASP A 193 6.33 11.18 1.66
CA ASP A 193 5.62 10.27 0.75
C ASP A 193 4.21 10.74 0.33
N ILE A 194 3.82 11.99 0.63
CA ILE A 194 2.47 12.49 0.28
C ILE A 194 2.19 12.45 -1.23
N GLY A 195 3.22 12.50 -2.06
CA GLY A 195 3.08 12.42 -3.52
C GLY A 195 2.59 11.05 -4.01
N LYS A 196 2.67 10.00 -3.19
CA LYS A 196 2.16 8.67 -3.53
C LYS A 196 0.64 8.65 -3.73
N ILE A 197 -0.09 9.60 -3.12
CA ILE A 197 -1.55 9.77 -3.32
C ILE A 197 -1.93 9.97 -4.79
N ASP A 198 -1.05 10.62 -5.57
CA ASP A 198 -1.28 10.87 -6.98
C ASP A 198 -0.38 10.00 -7.88
N GLU A 199 0.69 9.39 -7.33
CA GLU A 199 1.57 8.46 -8.06
C GLU A 199 0.88 7.14 -8.35
N LEU A 200 0.10 6.63 -7.40
CA LEU A 200 -0.65 5.38 -7.53
C LEU A 200 -2.14 5.69 -7.65
N SER A 201 -2.85 4.86 -8.41
CA SER A 201 -4.33 4.92 -8.46
C SER A 201 -4.94 4.37 -7.17
N ASP A 202 -6.17 4.80 -6.90
CA ASP A 202 -6.94 4.30 -5.76
C ASP A 202 -7.17 2.78 -5.87
N PHE A 203 -7.39 2.13 -4.71
CA PHE A 203 -7.87 0.76 -4.70
C PHE A 203 -9.24 0.63 -5.39
N PRO A 204 -9.52 -0.51 -6.04
CA PRO A 204 -8.80 -1.79 -6.00
C PRO A 204 -7.64 -1.94 -6.99
N GLU A 205 -7.39 -0.98 -7.86
CA GLU A 205 -6.39 -1.08 -8.93
C GLU A 205 -4.97 -1.02 -8.37
N ASN A 206 -4.67 0.00 -7.56
CA ASN A 206 -3.37 0.24 -6.93
C ASN A 206 -2.19 0.10 -7.91
N ASP A 207 -2.28 0.79 -9.04
CA ASP A 207 -1.25 0.80 -10.08
C ASP A 207 -0.72 2.23 -10.30
N TYR A 208 0.44 2.34 -10.94
CA TYR A 208 0.99 3.64 -11.27
C TYR A 208 0.06 4.40 -12.22
N THR A 209 -0.23 5.66 -11.89
CA THR A 209 -0.89 6.59 -12.80
C THR A 209 0.07 7.01 -13.93
N ASP A 210 -0.47 7.56 -15.02
CA ASP A 210 0.36 8.08 -16.11
C ASP A 210 1.32 9.17 -15.60
N VAL A 211 0.82 10.11 -14.80
CA VAL A 211 1.66 11.17 -14.20
C VAL A 211 2.63 10.59 -13.17
N GLY A 212 2.25 9.56 -12.43
CA GLY A 212 3.11 8.85 -11.48
C GLY A 212 4.32 8.22 -12.17
N GLN A 213 4.11 7.58 -13.32
CA GLN A 213 5.19 7.01 -14.14
C GLN A 213 6.14 8.07 -14.70
N LEU A 214 5.62 9.24 -15.08
CA LEU A 214 6.41 10.30 -15.72
C LEU A 214 7.16 11.18 -14.72
N VAL A 215 6.62 11.42 -13.54
CA VAL A 215 7.13 12.42 -12.59
C VAL A 215 7.64 11.79 -11.30
N GLY A 216 6.94 10.79 -10.76
CA GLY A 216 7.27 10.10 -9.50
C GLY A 216 6.90 10.91 -8.25
N HIS A 217 6.60 10.18 -7.14
CA HIS A 217 6.06 10.75 -5.89
C HIS A 217 6.97 11.79 -5.25
N ILE A 218 8.30 11.66 -5.34
CA ILE A 218 9.27 12.59 -4.72
C ILE A 218 9.07 14.00 -5.28
N VAL A 219 9.01 14.10 -6.61
CA VAL A 219 8.82 15.38 -7.29
C VAL A 219 7.39 15.89 -7.11
N MET A 220 6.39 15.02 -7.26
CA MET A 220 4.98 15.36 -7.06
C MET A 220 4.72 15.86 -5.62
N GLY A 221 5.24 15.17 -4.60
CA GLY A 221 5.15 15.59 -3.21
C GLY A 221 5.83 16.95 -2.96
N THR A 222 7.00 17.19 -3.58
CA THR A 222 7.68 18.48 -3.51
C THR A 222 6.82 19.59 -4.14
N MET A 223 6.14 19.32 -5.26
CA MET A 223 5.24 20.29 -5.91
C MET A 223 4.01 20.58 -5.03
N MET A 224 3.40 19.57 -4.43
CA MET A 224 2.29 19.73 -3.48
C MET A 224 2.68 20.60 -2.28
N ILE A 225 3.86 20.37 -1.71
CA ILE A 225 4.42 21.17 -0.62
C ILE A 225 4.64 22.62 -1.06
N ASP A 226 5.23 22.85 -2.23
CA ASP A 226 5.50 24.19 -2.75
C ASP A 226 4.20 24.98 -3.00
N GLU A 227 3.17 24.33 -3.53
CA GLU A 227 1.84 24.93 -3.71
C GLU A 227 1.22 25.36 -2.36
N LYS A 228 1.23 24.50 -1.35
CA LYS A 228 0.69 24.86 -0.02
C LYS A 228 1.52 25.98 0.63
N ILE A 229 2.86 25.95 0.53
CA ILE A 229 3.76 27.00 1.05
C ILE A 229 3.43 28.36 0.47
N ARG A 230 3.15 28.46 -0.84
CA ARG A 230 2.80 29.74 -1.50
C ARG A 230 1.55 30.38 -0.92
N ASN A 231 0.66 29.59 -0.32
CA ASN A 231 -0.58 30.06 0.31
C ASN A 231 -0.38 30.42 1.80
N ILE A 232 0.81 30.24 2.38
CA ILE A 232 1.14 30.58 3.75
C ILE A 232 1.93 31.91 3.75
N ASN A 233 1.30 32.98 4.26
CA ASN A 233 1.92 34.30 4.28
C ASN A 233 3.21 34.29 5.13
N GLY A 234 4.28 34.83 4.53
CA GLY A 234 5.54 35.01 5.22
C GLY A 234 6.33 33.71 5.49
N PHE A 235 6.00 32.61 4.83
CA PHE A 235 6.78 31.38 4.96
C PHE A 235 8.24 31.65 4.57
N PRO A 236 9.24 31.42 5.46
CA PRO A 236 10.63 31.75 5.17
C PRO A 236 11.19 30.92 4.01
N ALA A 237 11.71 31.58 2.99
CA ALA A 237 12.23 30.91 1.79
C ALA A 237 13.36 29.90 2.11
N LYS A 238 14.20 30.19 3.11
CA LYS A 238 15.24 29.26 3.57
C LYS A 238 14.63 27.99 4.13
N LEU A 239 13.65 28.08 5.03
CA LEU A 239 12.95 26.93 5.62
C LEU A 239 12.21 26.12 4.55
N ALA A 240 11.58 26.80 3.58
CA ALA A 240 10.92 26.13 2.45
C ALA A 240 11.90 25.28 1.62
N ASN A 241 13.11 25.81 1.37
CA ASN A 241 14.14 25.09 0.61
C ASN A 241 14.74 23.93 1.44
N GLU A 242 14.92 24.10 2.75
CA GLU A 242 15.37 23.03 3.65
C GLU A 242 14.38 21.88 3.71
N LEU A 243 13.08 22.16 3.85
CA LEU A 243 12.02 21.14 3.81
C LEU A 243 11.97 20.42 2.46
N LYS A 244 11.93 21.18 1.35
CA LYS A 244 11.94 20.58 0.00
C LYS A 244 13.18 19.74 -0.24
N HIS A 245 14.35 20.15 0.28
CA HIS A 245 15.55 19.33 0.19
C HIS A 245 15.41 18.00 0.93
N CYS A 246 14.84 17.98 2.13
CA CYS A 246 14.58 16.74 2.86
C CYS A 246 13.71 15.79 2.03
N ILE A 247 12.65 16.30 1.38
CA ILE A 247 11.79 15.48 0.52
C ILE A 247 12.54 14.99 -0.72
N LEU A 248 13.27 15.87 -1.43
CA LEU A 248 14.01 15.51 -2.64
C LEU A 248 15.17 14.53 -2.39
N ALA A 249 15.63 14.40 -1.15
CA ALA A 249 16.78 13.60 -0.78
C ALA A 249 16.46 12.35 0.06
N HIS A 250 15.17 12.05 0.35
CA HIS A 250 14.82 11.03 1.32
C HIS A 250 15.18 9.60 0.88
N HIS A 251 15.24 9.28 -0.41
CA HIS A 251 15.77 8.00 -0.89
C HIS A 251 17.30 7.87 -0.79
N GLY A 252 18.01 8.97 -0.50
CA GLY A 252 19.45 9.00 -0.19
C GLY A 252 20.36 8.93 -1.40
N GLU A 253 20.23 7.94 -2.27
CA GLU A 253 21.09 7.69 -3.41
C GLU A 253 20.38 7.96 -4.75
N LEU A 254 21.16 8.42 -5.76
CA LEU A 254 20.63 8.70 -7.10
C LEU A 254 20.11 7.43 -7.79
N GLU A 255 20.74 6.28 -7.52
CA GLU A 255 20.37 4.97 -8.03
C GLU A 255 18.98 4.52 -7.52
N TYR A 256 18.54 5.06 -6.39
CA TYR A 256 17.21 4.80 -5.81
C TYR A 256 16.17 5.84 -6.23
N GLY A 257 16.50 6.66 -7.24
CA GLY A 257 15.59 7.67 -7.79
C GLY A 257 15.54 8.97 -6.99
N SER A 258 16.44 9.16 -6.00
CA SER A 258 16.53 10.44 -5.28
C SER A 258 17.08 11.53 -6.21
N PRO A 259 16.35 12.66 -6.42
CA PRO A 259 16.88 13.76 -7.24
C PRO A 259 18.13 14.43 -6.64
N LYS A 260 18.34 14.30 -5.32
CA LYS A 260 19.48 14.85 -4.57
C LYS A 260 19.94 13.88 -3.50
N LYS A 261 21.25 13.89 -3.21
CA LYS A 261 21.79 13.27 -2.01
C LYS A 261 21.57 14.16 -0.79
N PRO A 262 21.42 13.59 0.43
CA PRO A 262 21.25 14.37 1.64
C PRO A 262 22.41 15.37 1.88
N ALA A 263 22.09 16.64 2.01
CA ALA A 263 23.02 17.72 2.36
C ALA A 263 22.72 18.35 3.74
N LEU A 264 21.57 17.98 4.34
CA LEU A 264 21.19 18.32 5.71
C LEU A 264 21.19 17.07 6.56
N ILE A 265 21.51 17.22 7.83
CA ILE A 265 21.51 16.09 8.79
C ILE A 265 20.09 15.53 8.96
N GLU A 266 19.06 16.36 8.87
CA GLU A 266 17.66 15.97 8.90
C GLU A 266 17.28 15.13 7.67
N ALA A 267 17.78 15.48 6.47
CA ALA A 267 17.57 14.70 5.27
C ALA A 267 18.25 13.32 5.37
N LEU A 268 19.45 13.25 5.96
CA LEU A 268 20.14 11.98 6.22
C LEU A 268 19.38 11.12 7.24
N ALA A 269 18.90 11.73 8.32
CA ALA A 269 18.12 11.03 9.34
C ALA A 269 16.81 10.49 8.77
N LEU A 270 16.11 11.28 7.95
CA LEU A 270 14.89 10.84 7.24
C LEU A 270 15.17 9.65 6.34
N ASN A 271 16.23 9.68 5.52
CA ASN A 271 16.61 8.58 4.65
C ASN A 271 16.85 7.27 5.43
N PHE A 272 17.56 7.34 6.58
CA PHE A 272 17.75 6.15 7.40
C PHE A 272 16.46 5.65 8.04
N ALA A 273 15.57 6.53 8.48
CA ALA A 273 14.29 6.15 9.06
C ALA A 273 13.40 5.45 8.02
N ASP A 274 13.27 6.02 6.83
CA ASP A 274 12.50 5.49 5.71
C ASP A 274 13.04 4.11 5.27
N ASN A 275 14.34 4.02 4.99
CA ASN A 275 14.99 2.77 4.59
C ASN A 275 14.91 1.69 5.69
N THR A 276 14.96 2.08 6.96
CA THR A 276 14.81 1.15 8.09
C THR A 276 13.41 0.57 8.10
N ASP A 277 12.36 1.40 8.04
CA ASP A 277 10.98 0.94 8.04
C ASP A 277 10.71 0.02 6.84
N ALA A 278 11.04 0.46 5.63
CA ALA A 278 10.84 -0.31 4.40
C ALA A 278 11.52 -1.69 4.45
N LYS A 279 12.76 -1.77 4.92
CA LYS A 279 13.49 -3.04 5.03
C LYS A 279 12.96 -3.94 6.13
N MET A 280 12.62 -3.37 7.30
CA MET A 280 12.07 -4.15 8.40
C MET A 280 10.72 -4.76 8.04
N GLU A 281 9.81 -3.98 7.43
CA GLU A 281 8.51 -4.50 7.00
C GLU A 281 8.66 -5.57 5.92
N THR A 282 9.52 -5.38 4.92
CA THR A 282 9.79 -6.42 3.91
C THR A 282 10.35 -7.71 4.55
N PHE A 283 11.18 -7.57 5.57
CA PHE A 283 11.73 -8.73 6.27
C PHE A 283 10.66 -9.44 7.11
N ILE A 284 9.77 -8.68 7.76
CA ILE A 284 8.63 -9.20 8.53
C ILE A 284 7.67 -9.97 7.61
N GLU A 285 7.34 -9.41 6.43
CA GLU A 285 6.53 -10.09 5.41
C GLU A 285 7.17 -11.42 4.99
N ALA A 286 8.49 -11.41 4.71
CA ALA A 286 9.22 -12.61 4.32
C ALA A 286 9.28 -13.67 5.44
N LEU A 287 9.25 -13.27 6.71
CA LEU A 287 9.14 -14.19 7.85
C LEU A 287 7.73 -14.78 8.00
N ALA A 288 6.69 -14.00 7.64
CA ALA A 288 5.28 -14.41 7.74
C ALA A 288 4.85 -15.35 6.61
N GLU A 289 5.53 -15.33 5.45
CA GLU A 289 5.23 -16.24 4.34
C GLU A 289 5.34 -17.70 4.77
N GLU A 290 4.31 -18.51 4.44
CA GLU A 290 4.34 -19.96 4.69
C GLU A 290 5.51 -20.59 3.92
N SER A 291 6.48 -21.08 4.64
CA SER A 291 7.62 -21.78 4.08
C SER A 291 7.16 -23.11 3.45
N ARG A 292 7.58 -23.39 2.21
CA ARG A 292 7.47 -24.73 1.60
C ARG A 292 8.40 -25.75 2.27
N GLN A 293 9.30 -25.29 3.12
CA GLN A 293 10.24 -26.10 3.90
C GLN A 293 9.82 -26.08 5.38
N SER A 294 9.76 -27.24 6.00
CA SER A 294 9.55 -27.35 7.44
C SER A 294 10.79 -26.82 8.18
N GLY A 295 10.60 -25.85 9.08
CA GLY A 295 11.68 -25.34 9.92
C GLY A 295 11.76 -23.81 10.00
N GLU A 296 12.77 -23.32 10.67
CA GLU A 296 13.01 -21.90 10.94
C GLU A 296 13.49 -21.13 9.70
N TRP A 297 14.04 -21.83 8.69
CA TRP A 297 14.51 -21.25 7.45
C TRP A 297 13.38 -21.00 6.47
N LYS A 298 13.28 -19.77 5.97
CA LYS A 298 12.28 -19.32 5.00
C LYS A 298 12.75 -19.41 3.54
N GLY A 299 14.02 -19.69 3.32
CA GLY A 299 14.63 -19.78 2.00
C GLY A 299 15.35 -18.50 1.58
N TYR A 300 15.83 -18.48 0.33
CA TYR A 300 16.56 -17.35 -0.24
C TYR A 300 15.62 -16.22 -0.65
N ASN A 301 15.89 -15.04 -0.11
CA ASN A 301 15.18 -13.80 -0.48
C ASN A 301 16.07 -12.95 -1.39
N LYS A 302 15.58 -12.61 -2.58
CA LYS A 302 16.34 -11.87 -3.59
C LYS A 302 16.64 -10.42 -3.19
N LEU A 303 15.74 -9.79 -2.40
CA LEU A 303 15.92 -8.40 -1.98
C LEU A 303 17.05 -8.25 -0.97
N PHE A 304 17.21 -9.24 -0.09
CA PHE A 304 18.27 -9.27 0.93
C PHE A 304 19.51 -10.04 0.49
N GLU A 305 19.45 -10.65 -0.70
CA GLU A 305 20.52 -11.51 -1.23
C GLU A 305 21.01 -12.57 -0.21
N SER A 306 20.10 -13.05 0.62
CA SER A 306 20.38 -13.94 1.76
C SER A 306 19.25 -14.95 2.00
N ASN A 307 19.60 -16.06 2.65
CA ASN A 307 18.62 -16.97 3.22
C ASN A 307 18.07 -16.36 4.53
N ILE A 308 16.75 -16.27 4.63
CA ILE A 308 16.07 -15.72 5.80
C ILE A 308 15.77 -16.84 6.79
N ARG A 309 15.95 -16.56 8.08
CA ARG A 309 15.66 -17.46 9.19
C ARG A 309 14.91 -16.73 10.30
N ALA A 310 13.90 -17.38 10.84
CA ALA A 310 13.27 -16.91 12.09
C ALA A 310 14.21 -17.13 13.28
N THR A 311 14.20 -16.19 14.23
CA THR A 311 14.96 -16.32 15.47
C THR A 311 14.30 -17.35 16.38
N SER A 312 15.08 -18.23 17.01
CA SER A 312 14.56 -19.17 18.01
C SER A 312 13.97 -18.41 19.19
N HIS A 313 12.78 -18.80 19.64
CA HIS A 313 12.18 -18.22 20.83
C HIS A 313 12.91 -18.74 22.08
N LEU A 314 13.20 -17.83 23.03
CA LEU A 314 13.75 -18.21 24.33
C LEU A 314 12.71 -19.09 25.05
N GLY A 315 12.98 -20.40 25.15
CA GLY A 315 12.12 -21.36 25.83
C GLY A 315 11.73 -22.61 25.03
N GLU A 316 12.01 -22.65 23.73
CA GLU A 316 11.98 -23.91 22.99
C GLU A 316 13.23 -24.71 23.34
N LYS A 317 13.02 -25.88 23.96
CA LYS A 317 14.11 -26.84 24.21
C LYS A 317 14.45 -27.51 22.89
N ASP A 318 15.73 -27.49 22.52
CA ASP A 318 16.31 -28.26 21.42
C ASP A 318 15.92 -29.75 21.48
#